data_97e21c50175b9c447eb40f9ed0883b3c
#
_entry.id   97e21c50175b9c447eb40f9ed0883b3c
#
_cell.length_a   1.000
_cell.length_b   1.000
_cell.length_c   1.000
_cell.angle_alpha   90.00
_cell.angle_beta   90.00
_cell.angle_gamma   90.00
#
_symmetry.space_group_name_H-M   'P 1'
#
loop_
_entity.id
_entity.type
_entity.pdbx_description
1 polymer ?
#
loop_
_entity_poly.entity_id
_entity_poly.type
_entity_poly.pdbx_seq_one_letter_code
_entity_poly.pdbx_strand_id
1 'polypeptide(L)'
;MKKRGHVLAKLNSLSAEVLFALVLIAVAPAVPGARAQGAGQRESQKQSGAQLKVITSGGFAAALREIQPEFEKATGIKVTVTRGASQGSGPDTIGAQLRRGVDADVVIMSREGLDDLIAEKRIVAGADVNLGQTPLGLSVRAGAPKPDISTVEAFKRAMLQAKSVTFPGSTTGIYMVEKLFPQLGIAKEMAPKTTSVGVAAVAKGDAEMAVQPVSELLHVPGTEFVGTIPKEIQYVSVFSAAIVAGTKEQKAAKELIEFLTSEKAKAAMKKSGMEVLAARAQNRGRTLQGSPDRGQPGGAP
;
A
#
# COMPACT_ATOMS: atom_id res chain seq x y z
N MET A 1 5.96 -62.23 -17.14
CA MET A 1 6.13 -62.35 -18.60
C MET A 1 6.73 -61.03 -19.08
N LYS A 2 8.06 -61.03 -19.39
CA LYS A 2 8.67 -60.90 -20.74
C LYS A 2 8.33 -59.56 -21.41
N LYS A 3 9.23 -58.69 -21.86
CA LYS A 3 10.65 -58.73 -22.34
C LYS A 3 11.10 -57.25 -22.41
N ARG A 4 12.22 -56.73 -21.93
CA ARG A 4 13.58 -56.69 -22.52
C ARG A 4 13.67 -56.24 -23.97
N GLY A 5 14.44 -55.16 -24.22
CA GLY A 5 14.95 -54.74 -25.52
C GLY A 5 15.98 -53.62 -25.37
N HIS A 6 17.23 -54.02 -25.32
CA HIS A 6 18.48 -53.23 -25.48
C HIS A 6 18.68 -52.81 -26.93
N VAL A 7 19.56 -51.81 -27.16
CA VAL A 7 20.70 -51.72 -28.11
C VAL A 7 21.16 -50.25 -28.14
N LEU A 8 22.28 -49.83 -27.52
CA LEU A 8 23.69 -49.85 -27.84
C LEU A 8 24.09 -49.07 -29.13
N ALA A 9 24.79 -47.96 -28.88
CA ALA A 9 26.10 -47.52 -29.40
C ALA A 9 26.32 -47.25 -30.90
N LYS A 10 26.95 -46.11 -31.14
CA LYS A 10 28.19 -46.03 -31.94
C LYS A 10 28.92 -44.71 -31.77
N LEU A 11 30.17 -44.82 -31.33
CA LEU A 11 31.27 -43.84 -31.48
C LEU A 11 31.72 -43.78 -32.92
N ASN A 12 32.29 -42.66 -33.34
CA ASN A 12 33.53 -42.48 -34.15
C ASN A 12 33.75 -40.99 -34.29
N SER A 13 34.78 -40.41 -33.81
CA SER A 13 36.25 -40.41 -34.03
C SER A 13 36.71 -39.41 -35.10
N LEU A 14 37.53 -38.48 -34.63
CA LEU A 14 38.71 -37.81 -35.25
C LEU A 14 38.57 -37.06 -36.59
N SER A 15 38.99 -35.79 -36.58
CA SER A 15 40.29 -35.41 -37.18
C SER A 15 40.63 -33.95 -36.85
N ALA A 16 41.87 -33.76 -36.43
CA ALA A 16 42.58 -32.49 -36.30
C ALA A 16 43.09 -32.07 -37.68
N GLU A 17 43.07 -30.77 -37.96
CA GLU A 17 44.09 -30.16 -38.83
C GLU A 17 44.40 -28.72 -38.40
N VAL A 18 45.69 -28.53 -38.23
CA VAL A 18 46.44 -27.30 -37.93
C VAL A 18 46.79 -26.64 -39.25
N LEU A 19 46.64 -25.33 -39.39
CA LEU A 19 47.48 -24.49 -40.29
C LEU A 19 47.41 -23.02 -39.87
N PHE A 20 48.47 -22.58 -39.41
CA PHE A 20 49.47 -21.50 -39.61
C PHE A 20 49.06 -20.32 -40.51
N ALA A 21 49.54 -19.17 -40.04
CA ALA A 21 50.01 -17.96 -40.72
C ALA A 21 49.00 -16.80 -40.75
N LEU A 22 49.29 -15.56 -40.47
CA LEU A 22 50.40 -14.69 -40.68
C LEU A 22 50.17 -13.35 -39.92
N VAL A 23 51.13 -12.89 -39.20
CA VAL A 23 51.23 -11.54 -38.60
C VAL A 23 51.45 -10.52 -39.72
N LEU A 24 50.57 -9.54 -39.80
CA LEU A 24 50.85 -8.30 -40.55
C LEU A 24 50.73 -7.12 -39.60
N ILE A 25 51.90 -6.61 -39.22
CA ILE A 25 52.07 -5.35 -38.50
C ILE A 25 51.89 -4.21 -39.52
N ALA A 26 50.81 -3.48 -39.39
CA ALA A 26 50.64 -2.18 -40.06
C ALA A 26 50.89 -1.04 -39.05
N VAL A 27 52.01 -0.40 -39.20
CA VAL A 27 52.38 0.86 -38.58
C VAL A 27 51.58 1.96 -39.23
N ALA A 28 50.74 2.68 -38.53
CA ALA A 28 50.10 3.91 -38.98
C ALA A 28 50.56 5.11 -38.12
N PRO A 29 50.76 6.28 -38.72
CA PRO A 29 51.40 7.41 -38.08
C PRO A 29 50.50 8.15 -37.12
N ALA A 30 51.08 8.65 -36.04
CA ALA A 30 50.47 9.54 -35.05
C ALA A 30 50.09 10.90 -35.68
N VAL A 31 48.82 11.29 -35.48
CA VAL A 31 48.36 12.68 -35.70
C VAL A 31 48.02 13.24 -34.31
N PRO A 32 48.65 14.33 -33.89
CA PRO A 32 48.27 15.00 -32.65
C PRO A 32 47.16 16.03 -32.89
N GLY A 33 46.13 16.01 -32.10
CA GLY A 33 45.24 17.16 -31.93
C GLY A 33 43.76 16.95 -32.21
N ALA A 34 43.01 16.54 -31.19
CA ALA A 34 41.63 16.94 -31.05
C ALA A 34 41.27 17.04 -29.57
N ARG A 35 40.91 18.24 -29.20
CA ARG A 35 40.48 18.69 -27.89
C ARG A 35 39.31 17.84 -27.35
N ALA A 36 39.41 17.55 -26.08
CA ALA A 36 38.35 17.07 -25.24
C ALA A 36 37.10 17.97 -25.33
N GLN A 37 35.98 17.40 -25.78
CA GLN A 37 34.66 17.87 -25.43
C GLN A 37 33.99 16.72 -24.66
N GLY A 38 34.26 16.71 -23.37
CA GLY A 38 33.53 15.91 -22.39
C GLY A 38 32.24 16.61 -22.05
N ALA A 39 31.24 16.54 -22.91
CA ALA A 39 29.85 16.80 -22.53
C ALA A 39 29.26 15.51 -22.01
N GLY A 40 28.98 15.47 -20.71
CA GLY A 40 28.42 14.31 -20.03
C GLY A 40 27.10 13.90 -20.64
N GLN A 41 27.12 12.87 -21.42
CA GLN A 41 25.96 12.02 -21.64
C GLN A 41 25.82 11.19 -20.35
N ARG A 42 25.02 11.71 -19.40
CA ARG A 42 24.37 10.85 -18.42
C ARG A 42 23.42 9.97 -19.23
N GLU A 43 23.93 8.83 -19.66
CA GLU A 43 23.08 7.75 -20.11
C GLU A 43 22.11 7.44 -19.00
N SER A 44 20.86 7.85 -19.20
CA SER A 44 19.70 7.24 -18.55
C SER A 44 19.69 5.79 -18.96
N GLN A 45 20.40 4.93 -18.24
CA GLN A 45 20.23 3.49 -18.34
C GLN A 45 18.77 3.21 -18.02
N LYS A 46 17.95 3.14 -19.05
CA LYS A 46 16.60 2.67 -19.01
C LYS A 46 16.68 1.26 -18.44
N GLN A 47 16.37 1.11 -17.17
CA GLN A 47 16.38 -0.16 -16.45
C GLN A 47 15.23 -1.00 -17.00
N SER A 48 15.42 -1.55 -18.20
CA SER A 48 14.44 -2.40 -18.86
C SER A 48 14.39 -3.73 -18.13
N GLY A 49 13.30 -3.97 -17.40
CA GLY A 49 12.99 -5.24 -16.80
C GLY A 49 12.76 -5.26 -15.29
N ALA A 50 12.95 -4.16 -14.56
CA ALA A 50 12.63 -4.14 -13.14
C ALA A 50 11.11 -4.27 -12.93
N GLN A 51 10.71 -5.14 -12.00
CA GLN A 51 9.32 -5.36 -11.62
C GLN A 51 9.19 -5.19 -10.12
N LEU A 52 8.33 -4.27 -9.69
CA LEU A 52 8.02 -4.04 -8.29
C LEU A 52 6.77 -4.82 -7.87
N LYS A 53 6.82 -5.40 -6.68
CA LYS A 53 5.69 -6.01 -5.98
C LYS A 53 5.23 -5.07 -4.88
N VAL A 54 4.02 -4.56 -5.00
CA VAL A 54 3.44 -3.61 -4.05
C VAL A 54 2.26 -4.25 -3.34
N ILE A 55 2.24 -4.22 -2.02
CA ILE A 55 1.04 -4.58 -1.25
C ILE A 55 0.40 -3.28 -0.76
N THR A 56 -0.86 -3.04 -1.14
CA THR A 56 -1.60 -1.84 -0.73
C THR A 56 -2.84 -2.17 0.07
N SER A 57 -3.16 -1.30 1.03
CA SER A 57 -4.44 -1.36 1.73
C SER A 57 -5.58 -0.74 0.91
N GLY A 58 -6.82 -1.01 1.32
CA GLY A 58 -8.02 -0.52 0.65
C GLY A 58 -8.02 0.99 0.48
N GLY A 59 -7.67 1.73 1.54
CA GLY A 59 -7.76 3.18 1.57
C GLY A 59 -6.88 3.91 0.56
N PHE A 60 -5.76 3.33 0.14
CA PHE A 60 -4.90 3.93 -0.89
C PHE A 60 -5.11 3.34 -2.30
N ALA A 61 -5.89 2.29 -2.42
CA ALA A 61 -5.98 1.53 -3.66
C ALA A 61 -6.59 2.31 -4.84
N ALA A 62 -7.51 3.23 -4.59
CA ALA A 62 -8.09 4.06 -5.64
C ALA A 62 -7.04 5.03 -6.21
N ALA A 63 -6.29 5.71 -5.36
CA ALA A 63 -5.18 6.58 -5.77
C ALA A 63 -4.09 5.78 -6.52
N LEU A 64 -3.68 4.63 -5.99
CA LEU A 64 -2.63 3.82 -6.62
C LEU A 64 -3.02 3.35 -8.02
N ARG A 65 -4.28 3.02 -8.26
CA ARG A 65 -4.78 2.61 -9.58
C ARG A 65 -4.59 3.68 -10.65
N GLU A 66 -4.66 4.96 -10.27
CA GLU A 66 -4.39 6.09 -11.18
C GLU A 66 -2.89 6.39 -11.27
N ILE A 67 -2.15 6.24 -10.18
CA ILE A 67 -0.72 6.55 -10.11
C ILE A 67 0.12 5.51 -10.86
N GLN A 68 -0.21 4.23 -10.73
CA GLN A 68 0.56 3.13 -11.28
C GLN A 68 0.86 3.27 -12.79
N PRO A 69 -0.12 3.49 -13.69
CA PRO A 69 0.16 3.60 -15.12
C PRO A 69 1.04 4.81 -15.45
N GLU A 70 0.93 5.90 -14.71
CA GLU A 70 1.77 7.10 -14.87
C GLU A 70 3.22 6.84 -14.46
N PHE A 71 3.41 6.11 -13.34
CA PHE A 71 4.73 5.65 -12.91
C PHE A 71 5.36 4.71 -13.93
N GLU A 72 4.64 3.67 -14.36
CA GLU A 72 5.14 2.69 -15.34
C GLU A 72 5.52 3.36 -16.66
N LYS A 73 4.72 4.34 -17.11
CA LYS A 73 5.01 5.12 -18.33
C LYS A 73 6.26 5.99 -18.16
N ALA A 74 6.43 6.61 -17.02
CA ALA A 74 7.54 7.53 -16.75
C ALA A 74 8.88 6.80 -16.61
N THR A 75 8.89 5.61 -15.98
CA THR A 75 10.10 4.91 -15.55
C THR A 75 10.40 3.66 -16.37
N GLY A 76 9.39 3.04 -16.96
CA GLY A 76 9.49 1.72 -17.59
C GLY A 76 9.47 0.56 -16.59
N ILE A 77 9.41 0.84 -15.27
CA ILE A 77 9.35 -0.16 -14.22
C ILE A 77 7.90 -0.68 -14.12
N LYS A 78 7.72 -2.00 -14.17
CA LYS A 78 6.40 -2.62 -14.01
C LYS A 78 6.04 -2.79 -12.54
N VAL A 79 4.76 -2.61 -12.20
CA VAL A 79 4.26 -2.75 -10.82
C VAL A 79 3.16 -3.81 -10.77
N THR A 80 3.37 -4.82 -9.95
CA THR A 80 2.34 -5.80 -9.60
C THR A 80 1.76 -5.42 -8.25
N VAL A 81 0.44 -5.22 -8.18
CA VAL A 81 -0.25 -4.79 -6.95
C VAL A 81 -1.06 -5.93 -6.39
N THR A 82 -0.83 -6.24 -5.12
CA THR A 82 -1.69 -7.11 -4.30
C THR A 82 -2.36 -6.31 -3.19
N ARG A 83 -3.36 -6.89 -2.55
CA ARG A 83 -4.12 -6.23 -1.50
C ARG A 83 -3.93 -6.88 -0.14
N GLY A 84 -4.03 -6.06 0.92
CA GLY A 84 -4.07 -6.53 2.28
C GLY A 84 -4.72 -5.51 3.21
N ALA A 85 -5.22 -5.95 4.35
CA ALA A 85 -5.68 -5.05 5.41
C ALA A 85 -4.47 -4.42 6.14
N SER A 86 -4.58 -3.14 6.51
CA SER A 86 -3.50 -2.45 7.23
C SER A 86 -3.26 -3.04 8.62
N GLN A 87 -4.32 -3.41 9.33
CA GLN A 87 -4.29 -3.98 10.69
C GLN A 87 -5.35 -5.08 10.83
N GLY A 88 -5.35 -5.74 11.97
CA GLY A 88 -6.27 -6.82 12.30
C GLY A 88 -5.56 -8.17 12.48
N SER A 89 -6.33 -9.21 12.79
CA SER A 89 -5.82 -10.57 13.05
C SER A 89 -5.94 -11.53 11.87
N GLY A 90 -6.55 -11.08 10.75
CA GLY A 90 -6.80 -11.92 9.58
C GLY A 90 -5.52 -12.30 8.82
N PRO A 91 -5.54 -13.41 8.08
CA PRO A 91 -4.39 -13.87 7.29
C PRO A 91 -4.08 -12.97 6.09
N ASP A 92 -5.01 -12.15 5.67
CA ASP A 92 -4.91 -11.19 4.56
C ASP A 92 -4.32 -9.84 4.96
N THR A 93 -4.03 -9.61 6.25
CA THR A 93 -3.33 -8.38 6.68
C THR A 93 -1.95 -8.31 6.05
N ILE A 94 -1.49 -7.09 5.71
CA ILE A 94 -0.17 -6.87 5.11
C ILE A 94 0.93 -7.45 6.01
N GLY A 95 0.82 -7.24 7.32
CA GLY A 95 1.77 -7.83 8.28
C GLY A 95 1.78 -9.36 8.27
N ALA A 96 0.61 -10.02 8.23
CA ALA A 96 0.53 -11.46 8.15
C ALA A 96 1.09 -12.00 6.83
N GLN A 97 0.86 -11.33 5.71
CA GLN A 97 1.43 -11.69 4.41
C GLN A 97 2.97 -11.63 4.46
N LEU A 98 3.55 -10.54 4.95
CA LEU A 98 5.01 -10.40 5.09
C LEU A 98 5.62 -11.43 6.06
N ARG A 99 4.93 -11.75 7.17
CA ARG A 99 5.39 -12.79 8.12
C ARG A 99 5.42 -14.19 7.49
N ARG A 100 4.51 -14.47 6.55
CA ARG A 100 4.49 -15.74 5.78
C ARG A 100 5.46 -15.76 4.61
N GLY A 101 6.24 -14.70 4.39
CA GLY A 101 7.21 -14.62 3.30
C GLY A 101 6.60 -14.27 1.95
N VAL A 102 5.41 -13.63 1.91
CA VAL A 102 4.90 -13.07 0.66
C VAL A 102 5.84 -11.97 0.21
N ASP A 103 6.36 -12.11 -0.99
CA ASP A 103 7.28 -11.15 -1.59
C ASP A 103 6.61 -9.80 -1.83
N ALA A 104 7.25 -8.75 -1.30
CA ALA A 104 6.89 -7.36 -1.57
C ALA A 104 8.12 -6.47 -1.50
N ASP A 105 8.14 -5.44 -2.34
CA ASP A 105 9.19 -4.44 -2.36
C ASP A 105 8.75 -3.15 -1.67
N VAL A 106 7.48 -2.80 -1.80
CA VAL A 106 6.86 -1.63 -1.20
C VAL A 106 5.52 -2.01 -0.57
N VAL A 107 5.24 -1.44 0.59
CA VAL A 107 3.91 -1.49 1.21
C VAL A 107 3.31 -0.09 1.27
N ILE A 108 1.97 0.02 1.07
CA ILE A 108 1.21 1.26 1.23
C ILE A 108 0.00 0.96 2.11
N MET A 109 -0.01 1.53 3.33
CA MET A 109 -0.97 1.14 4.36
C MET A 109 -1.20 2.26 5.38
N SER A 110 -2.11 2.06 6.34
CA SER A 110 -2.29 3.02 7.42
C SER A 110 -1.01 3.17 8.25
N ARG A 111 -0.80 4.37 8.81
CA ARG A 111 0.39 4.69 9.60
C ARG A 111 0.54 3.72 10.79
N GLU A 112 -0.55 3.42 11.48
CA GLU A 112 -0.54 2.53 12.64
C GLU A 112 -0.04 1.12 12.27
N GLY A 113 -0.58 0.54 11.21
CA GLY A 113 -0.10 -0.77 10.75
C GLY A 113 1.34 -0.74 10.23
N LEU A 114 1.78 0.37 9.67
CA LEU A 114 3.16 0.54 9.25
C LEU A 114 4.11 0.65 10.44
N ASP A 115 3.70 1.34 11.52
CA ASP A 115 4.48 1.44 12.75
C ASP A 115 4.72 0.07 13.39
N ASP A 116 3.71 -0.83 13.34
CA ASP A 116 3.87 -2.22 13.77
C ASP A 116 4.96 -2.93 12.96
N LEU A 117 4.96 -2.76 11.62
CA LEU A 117 5.98 -3.37 10.75
C LEU A 117 7.37 -2.78 10.93
N ILE A 118 7.48 -1.49 11.27
CA ILE A 118 8.74 -0.84 11.63
C ILE A 118 9.28 -1.43 12.93
N ALA A 119 8.42 -1.59 13.95
CA ALA A 119 8.79 -2.21 15.21
C ALA A 119 9.26 -3.66 15.03
N GLU A 120 8.66 -4.40 14.10
CA GLU A 120 9.07 -5.76 13.69
C GLU A 120 10.33 -5.78 12.80
N LYS A 121 10.92 -4.64 12.47
CA LYS A 121 12.07 -4.50 11.57
C LYS A 121 11.84 -5.07 10.16
N ARG A 122 10.60 -5.06 9.68
CA ARG A 122 10.22 -5.52 8.34
C ARG A 122 10.30 -4.42 7.28
N ILE A 123 10.59 -3.20 7.70
CA ILE A 123 10.71 -2.01 6.86
C ILE A 123 12.14 -1.48 6.93
N VAL A 124 12.66 -1.01 5.82
CA VAL A 124 13.96 -0.33 5.76
C VAL A 124 13.88 0.94 6.60
N ALA A 125 14.76 1.08 7.57
CA ALA A 125 14.76 2.20 8.50
C ALA A 125 14.87 3.55 7.77
N GLY A 126 13.94 4.47 8.06
CA GLY A 126 13.90 5.80 7.47
C GLY A 126 13.46 5.85 6.00
N ALA A 127 13.01 4.74 5.44
CA ALA A 127 12.49 4.66 4.06
C ALA A 127 10.95 4.73 4.00
N ASP A 128 10.32 5.27 5.02
CA ASP A 128 8.88 5.47 5.09
C ASP A 128 8.50 6.93 4.84
N VAL A 129 7.37 7.14 4.18
CA VAL A 129 6.82 8.47 3.87
C VAL A 129 5.31 8.49 4.08
N ASN A 130 4.80 9.53 4.74
CA ASN A 130 3.37 9.80 4.80
C ASN A 130 2.92 10.44 3.49
N LEU A 131 1.88 9.91 2.87
CA LEU A 131 1.41 10.34 1.55
C LEU A 131 0.20 11.27 1.65
N GLY A 132 -0.82 10.83 2.35
CA GLY A 132 -2.07 11.55 2.50
C GLY A 132 -2.91 11.04 3.66
N GLN A 133 -3.96 11.76 3.95
CA GLN A 133 -4.90 11.39 5.00
C GLN A 133 -6.34 11.49 4.50
N THR A 134 -7.24 10.78 5.14
CA THR A 134 -8.66 10.79 4.80
C THR A 134 -9.50 10.55 6.04
N PRO A 135 -10.58 11.33 6.23
CA PRO A 135 -11.51 11.13 7.34
C PRO A 135 -12.39 9.90 7.09
N LEU A 136 -13.06 9.41 8.13
CA LEU A 136 -14.16 8.47 7.98
C LEU A 136 -15.41 9.17 7.46
N GLY A 137 -16.14 8.46 6.62
CA GLY A 137 -17.43 8.87 6.11
C GLY A 137 -18.43 7.72 6.13
N LEU A 138 -19.65 8.02 5.71
CA LEU A 138 -20.75 7.07 5.61
C LEU A 138 -21.28 7.04 4.19
N SER A 139 -21.58 5.84 3.70
CA SER A 139 -22.31 5.61 2.46
C SER A 139 -23.51 4.69 2.67
N VAL A 140 -24.53 4.89 1.86
CA VAL A 140 -25.72 4.06 1.74
C VAL A 140 -25.83 3.49 0.32
N ARG A 141 -26.74 2.56 0.08
CA ARG A 141 -27.04 2.11 -1.29
C ARG A 141 -27.62 3.26 -2.11
N ALA A 142 -27.27 3.31 -3.39
CA ALA A 142 -27.82 4.30 -4.32
C ALA A 142 -29.36 4.30 -4.30
N GLY A 143 -29.94 5.50 -4.17
CA GLY A 143 -31.38 5.73 -4.04
C GLY A 143 -31.99 5.41 -2.66
N ALA A 144 -31.20 4.92 -1.68
CA ALA A 144 -31.70 4.76 -0.32
C ALA A 144 -31.74 6.11 0.43
N PRO A 145 -32.65 6.27 1.41
CA PRO A 145 -32.67 7.47 2.24
C PRO A 145 -31.32 7.70 2.94
N LYS A 146 -30.84 8.94 2.88
CA LYS A 146 -29.61 9.33 3.58
C LYS A 146 -29.93 9.69 5.03
N PRO A 147 -29.32 9.03 6.01
CA PRO A 147 -29.51 9.39 7.41
C PRO A 147 -28.85 10.74 7.72
N ASP A 148 -29.42 11.46 8.68
CA ASP A 148 -28.74 12.61 9.27
C ASP A 148 -27.57 12.15 10.13
N ILE A 149 -26.36 12.61 9.80
CA ILE A 149 -25.12 12.37 10.54
C ILE A 149 -24.41 13.66 10.89
N SER A 150 -25.10 14.79 10.90
CA SER A 150 -24.53 16.14 11.07
C SER A 150 -24.00 16.41 12.49
N THR A 151 -24.51 15.69 13.48
CA THR A 151 -24.08 15.79 14.89
C THR A 151 -23.77 14.41 15.46
N VAL A 152 -23.06 14.34 16.59
CA VAL A 152 -22.77 13.10 17.30
C VAL A 152 -24.05 12.36 17.66
N GLU A 153 -25.09 13.07 18.13
CA GLU A 153 -26.39 12.50 18.49
C GLU A 153 -27.15 11.98 17.25
N ALA A 154 -27.08 12.71 16.13
CA ALA A 154 -27.70 12.29 14.87
C ALA A 154 -26.99 11.03 14.33
N PHE A 155 -25.67 11.01 14.32
CA PHE A 155 -24.89 9.83 13.97
C PHE A 155 -25.23 8.63 14.86
N LYS A 156 -25.24 8.81 16.18
CA LYS A 156 -25.62 7.76 17.12
C LYS A 156 -27.01 7.20 16.83
N ARG A 157 -28.01 8.08 16.59
CA ARG A 157 -29.39 7.64 16.20
C ARG A 157 -29.37 6.85 14.91
N ALA A 158 -28.63 7.32 13.88
CA ALA A 158 -28.52 6.62 12.61
C ALA A 158 -27.94 5.19 12.81
N MET A 159 -26.88 5.05 13.61
CA MET A 159 -26.29 3.73 13.91
C MET A 159 -27.30 2.82 14.64
N LEU A 160 -28.02 3.33 15.63
CA LEU A 160 -28.99 2.55 16.39
C LEU A 160 -30.22 2.14 15.55
N GLN A 161 -30.66 2.98 14.60
CA GLN A 161 -31.79 2.72 13.71
C GLN A 161 -31.44 1.77 12.56
N ALA A 162 -30.18 1.72 12.15
CA ALA A 162 -29.71 0.86 11.08
C ALA A 162 -29.99 -0.62 11.39
N LYS A 163 -30.39 -1.37 10.36
CA LYS A 163 -30.53 -2.85 10.43
C LYS A 163 -29.16 -3.51 10.41
N SER A 164 -28.24 -2.95 9.63
CA SER A 164 -26.88 -3.45 9.52
C SER A 164 -25.91 -2.35 9.11
N VAL A 165 -24.69 -2.39 9.69
CA VAL A 165 -23.60 -1.48 9.38
C VAL A 165 -22.35 -2.31 9.06
N THR A 166 -21.65 -1.94 8.01
CA THR A 166 -20.39 -2.59 7.64
C THR A 166 -19.21 -1.62 7.67
N PHE A 167 -18.04 -2.15 7.96
CA PHE A 167 -16.75 -1.47 7.87
C PHE A 167 -15.64 -2.50 7.63
N PRO A 168 -14.45 -2.12 7.12
CA PRO A 168 -13.35 -3.08 6.99
C PRO A 168 -12.91 -3.61 8.37
N GLY A 169 -12.58 -4.88 8.46
CA GLY A 169 -12.02 -5.50 9.66
C GLY A 169 -10.56 -5.12 9.92
N SER A 170 -10.21 -3.85 9.71
CA SER A 170 -8.87 -3.31 9.88
C SER A 170 -8.90 -2.06 10.77
N THR A 171 -8.02 -1.11 10.59
CA THR A 171 -7.90 0.12 11.39
C THR A 171 -9.26 0.79 11.67
N THR A 172 -10.12 0.92 10.65
CA THR A 172 -11.48 1.48 10.84
C THR A 172 -12.32 0.60 11.76
N GLY A 173 -12.33 -0.71 11.57
CA GLY A 173 -13.12 -1.63 12.41
C GLY A 173 -12.64 -1.62 13.86
N ILE A 174 -11.33 -1.61 14.06
CA ILE A 174 -10.73 -1.47 15.40
C ILE A 174 -11.21 -0.17 16.07
N TYR A 175 -11.13 0.97 15.34
CA TYR A 175 -11.62 2.24 15.86
C TYR A 175 -13.12 2.21 16.20
N MET A 176 -13.96 1.70 15.29
CA MET A 176 -15.41 1.65 15.49
C MET A 176 -15.78 0.80 16.71
N VAL A 177 -15.22 -0.41 16.82
CA VAL A 177 -15.62 -1.40 17.83
C VAL A 177 -14.97 -1.14 19.17
N GLU A 178 -13.68 -0.79 19.20
CA GLU A 178 -12.92 -0.67 20.44
C GLU A 178 -12.92 0.76 21.03
N LYS A 179 -13.25 1.76 20.21
CA LYS A 179 -13.24 3.17 20.65
C LYS A 179 -14.59 3.84 20.52
N LEU A 180 -15.12 3.95 19.29
CA LEU A 180 -16.27 4.80 19.02
C LEU A 180 -17.57 4.26 19.63
N PHE A 181 -17.90 3.00 19.43
CA PHE A 181 -19.14 2.44 19.98
C PHE A 181 -19.17 2.42 21.52
N PRO A 182 -18.08 2.08 22.24
CA PRO A 182 -18.00 2.27 23.69
C PRO A 182 -18.15 3.72 24.10
N GLN A 183 -17.48 4.68 23.43
CA GLN A 183 -17.58 6.11 23.72
C GLN A 183 -19.02 6.64 23.56
N LEU A 184 -19.76 6.16 22.56
CA LEU A 184 -21.16 6.50 22.33
C LEU A 184 -22.13 5.72 23.22
N GLY A 185 -21.67 4.73 23.98
CA GLY A 185 -22.51 3.87 24.82
C GLY A 185 -23.47 2.98 24.05
N ILE A 186 -23.07 2.53 22.82
CA ILE A 186 -23.92 1.71 21.93
C ILE A 186 -23.25 0.38 21.52
N ALA A 187 -22.19 -0.02 22.20
CA ALA A 187 -21.43 -1.21 21.79
C ALA A 187 -22.26 -2.50 21.80
N LYS A 188 -23.17 -2.66 22.76
CA LYS A 188 -24.05 -3.85 22.85
C LYS A 188 -25.05 -3.90 21.70
N GLU A 189 -25.66 -2.76 21.39
CA GLU A 189 -26.68 -2.66 20.33
C GLU A 189 -26.06 -2.83 18.94
N MET A 190 -24.81 -2.40 18.76
CA MET A 190 -24.11 -2.49 17.48
C MET A 190 -23.50 -3.86 17.21
N ALA A 191 -23.12 -4.61 18.25
CA ALA A 191 -22.48 -5.93 18.08
C ALA A 191 -23.24 -6.89 17.13
N PRO A 192 -24.56 -7.09 17.23
CA PRO A 192 -25.31 -7.99 16.33
C PRO A 192 -25.58 -7.39 14.95
N LYS A 193 -25.31 -6.10 14.73
CA LYS A 193 -25.64 -5.36 13.50
C LYS A 193 -24.41 -5.10 12.62
N THR A 194 -23.21 -5.40 13.10
CA THR A 194 -21.98 -5.06 12.40
C THR A 194 -21.38 -6.24 11.64
N THR A 195 -20.83 -5.93 10.47
CA THR A 195 -20.08 -6.87 9.63
C THR A 195 -18.78 -6.25 9.14
N SER A 196 -17.82 -7.09 8.72
CA SER A 196 -16.49 -6.64 8.29
C SER A 196 -16.23 -6.88 6.80
N VAL A 197 -17.26 -6.67 5.96
CA VAL A 197 -17.19 -6.95 4.51
C VAL A 197 -17.02 -5.71 3.64
N GLY A 198 -17.12 -4.52 4.21
CA GLY A 198 -16.88 -3.25 3.53
C GLY A 198 -18.01 -2.79 2.60
N VAL A 199 -17.81 -1.63 1.94
CA VAL A 199 -18.83 -0.89 1.19
C VAL A 199 -19.45 -1.69 0.02
N ALA A 200 -18.75 -2.65 -0.55
CA ALA A 200 -19.30 -3.50 -1.61
C ALA A 200 -20.56 -4.29 -1.18
N ALA A 201 -20.70 -4.59 0.11
CA ALA A 201 -21.89 -5.23 0.66
C ALA A 201 -23.12 -4.29 0.62
N VAL A 202 -22.90 -2.98 0.78
CA VAL A 202 -23.97 -1.98 0.67
C VAL A 202 -24.50 -1.90 -0.76
N ALA A 203 -23.62 -1.90 -1.76
CA ALA A 203 -24.00 -1.92 -3.17
C ALA A 203 -24.88 -3.14 -3.52
N LYS A 204 -24.59 -4.31 -2.92
CA LYS A 204 -25.33 -5.57 -3.11
C LYS A 204 -26.61 -5.65 -2.30
N GLY A 205 -26.76 -4.82 -1.27
CA GLY A 205 -27.88 -4.86 -0.34
C GLY A 205 -27.68 -5.82 0.85
N ASP A 206 -26.47 -6.35 1.02
CA ASP A 206 -26.10 -7.23 2.15
C ASP A 206 -25.87 -6.43 3.45
N ALA A 207 -25.66 -5.13 3.34
CA ALA A 207 -25.60 -4.18 4.44
C ALA A 207 -26.32 -2.87 4.09
N GLU A 208 -26.87 -2.19 5.11
CA GLU A 208 -27.62 -0.95 4.93
C GLU A 208 -26.68 0.26 4.78
N MET A 209 -25.64 0.31 5.59
CA MET A 209 -24.67 1.43 5.63
C MET A 209 -23.24 0.91 5.69
N ALA A 210 -22.31 1.71 5.15
CA ALA A 210 -20.88 1.50 5.33
C ALA A 210 -20.22 2.72 5.97
N VAL A 211 -19.35 2.49 6.95
CA VAL A 211 -18.45 3.51 7.53
C VAL A 211 -17.01 3.13 7.20
N GLN A 212 -16.34 3.95 6.38
CA GLN A 212 -14.99 3.69 5.89
C GLN A 212 -14.25 5.00 5.65
N PRO A 213 -12.93 4.98 5.41
CA PRO A 213 -12.22 6.12 4.86
C PRO A 213 -12.92 6.65 3.60
N VAL A 214 -13.07 7.97 3.47
CA VAL A 214 -13.74 8.60 2.32
C VAL A 214 -13.15 8.09 1.00
N SER A 215 -11.84 7.86 0.95
CA SER A 215 -11.14 7.31 -0.23
C SER A 215 -11.60 5.91 -0.66
N GLU A 216 -12.29 5.17 0.21
CA GLU A 216 -12.88 3.87 -0.11
C GLU A 216 -14.38 3.97 -0.44
N LEU A 217 -15.02 5.08 -0.12
CA LEU A 217 -16.46 5.28 -0.33
C LEU A 217 -16.77 6.00 -1.63
N LEU A 218 -15.91 6.92 -2.05
CA LEU A 218 -16.12 7.69 -3.26
C LEU A 218 -16.04 6.80 -4.51
N HIS A 219 -16.92 7.05 -5.45
CA HIS A 219 -16.96 6.39 -6.76
C HIS A 219 -17.16 4.85 -6.70
N VAL A 220 -17.80 4.34 -5.66
CA VAL A 220 -18.20 2.93 -5.60
C VAL A 220 -19.57 2.76 -6.27
N PRO A 221 -19.65 2.07 -7.42
CA PRO A 221 -20.91 1.88 -8.12
C PRO A 221 -21.97 1.23 -7.23
N GLY A 222 -23.21 1.72 -7.31
CA GLY A 222 -24.33 1.22 -6.51
C GLY A 222 -24.40 1.76 -5.08
N THR A 223 -23.54 2.72 -4.72
CA THR A 223 -23.59 3.41 -3.43
C THR A 223 -23.63 4.94 -3.60
N GLU A 224 -24.12 5.63 -2.58
CA GLU A 224 -24.09 7.07 -2.46
C GLU A 224 -23.40 7.50 -1.18
N PHE A 225 -22.48 8.43 -1.32
CA PHE A 225 -21.81 9.05 -0.19
C PHE A 225 -22.78 10.00 0.53
N VAL A 226 -22.92 9.85 1.85
CA VAL A 226 -23.77 10.68 2.69
C VAL A 226 -23.00 11.89 3.20
N GLY A 227 -21.79 11.67 3.71
CA GLY A 227 -20.94 12.70 4.29
C GLY A 227 -19.86 12.10 5.18
N THR A 228 -19.01 12.97 5.73
CA THR A 228 -18.07 12.60 6.79
C THR A 228 -18.80 12.49 8.12
N ILE A 229 -18.34 11.61 9.01
CA ILE A 229 -18.88 11.55 10.37
C ILE A 229 -18.50 12.81 11.15
N PRO A 230 -19.20 13.15 12.24
CA PRO A 230 -18.95 14.39 13.00
C PRO A 230 -17.51 14.52 13.45
N LYS A 231 -17.02 15.76 13.48
CA LYS A 231 -15.61 16.08 13.78
C LYS A 231 -15.19 15.61 15.18
N GLU A 232 -16.09 15.65 16.14
CA GLU A 232 -15.86 15.29 17.55
C GLU A 232 -15.58 13.80 17.75
N ILE A 233 -16.05 12.99 16.80
CA ILE A 233 -15.89 11.53 16.79
C ILE A 233 -15.16 11.06 15.53
N GLN A 234 -14.43 11.95 14.86
CA GLN A 234 -13.73 11.65 13.63
C GLN A 234 -12.43 10.88 13.89
N TYR A 235 -12.17 9.94 13.04
CA TYR A 235 -10.86 9.30 12.91
C TYR A 235 -10.29 9.59 11.52
N VAL A 236 -9.12 10.19 11.47
CA VAL A 236 -8.43 10.52 10.23
C VAL A 236 -7.32 9.50 9.98
N SER A 237 -7.53 8.64 8.98
CA SER A 237 -6.52 7.65 8.58
C SER A 237 -5.39 8.32 7.82
N VAL A 238 -4.15 8.16 8.26
CA VAL A 238 -2.94 8.54 7.53
C VAL A 238 -2.44 7.33 6.76
N PHE A 239 -2.22 7.48 5.45
CA PHE A 239 -1.64 6.44 4.59
C PHE A 239 -0.18 6.76 4.29
N SER A 240 0.65 5.75 4.46
CA SER A 240 2.10 5.83 4.33
C SER A 240 2.61 4.73 3.42
N ALA A 241 3.68 5.02 2.69
CA ALA A 241 4.42 4.04 1.90
C ALA A 241 5.77 3.77 2.53
N ALA A 242 6.27 2.54 2.38
CA ALA A 242 7.60 2.17 2.87
C ALA A 242 8.22 1.04 2.08
N ILE A 243 9.55 0.99 2.07
CA ILE A 243 10.34 -0.07 1.43
C ILE A 243 10.45 -1.26 2.39
N VAL A 244 10.12 -2.44 1.90
CA VAL A 244 10.20 -3.68 2.66
C VAL A 244 11.67 -4.10 2.85
N ALA A 245 12.03 -4.51 4.07
CA ALA A 245 13.37 -4.97 4.38
C ALA A 245 13.69 -6.26 3.60
N GLY A 246 14.89 -6.32 3.02
CA GLY A 246 15.34 -7.47 2.24
C GLY A 246 14.95 -7.47 0.77
N THR A 247 14.22 -6.45 0.28
CA THR A 247 13.96 -6.31 -1.16
C THR A 247 15.25 -6.23 -1.96
N LYS A 248 15.27 -6.88 -3.12
CA LYS A 248 16.36 -6.78 -4.11
C LYS A 248 16.20 -5.57 -5.03
N GLU A 249 14.99 -5.02 -5.10
CA GLU A 249 14.60 -3.91 -5.99
C GLU A 249 14.69 -2.54 -5.31
N GLN A 250 15.67 -2.32 -4.42
CA GLN A 250 15.76 -1.10 -3.59
C GLN A 250 15.77 0.20 -4.40
N LYS A 251 16.44 0.22 -5.57
CA LYS A 251 16.51 1.41 -6.42
C LYS A 251 15.14 1.74 -7.00
N ALA A 252 14.47 0.73 -7.59
CA ALA A 252 13.14 0.88 -8.16
C ALA A 252 12.10 1.22 -7.07
N ALA A 253 12.22 0.63 -5.88
CA ALA A 253 11.36 0.95 -4.74
C ALA A 253 11.49 2.41 -4.28
N LYS A 254 12.70 2.94 -4.20
CA LYS A 254 12.95 4.37 -3.92
C LYS A 254 12.35 5.27 -4.99
N GLU A 255 12.50 4.91 -6.26
CA GLU A 255 11.93 5.66 -7.38
C GLU A 255 10.39 5.71 -7.31
N LEU A 256 9.74 4.60 -6.91
CA LEU A 256 8.30 4.60 -6.66
C LEU A 256 7.93 5.50 -5.46
N ILE A 257 8.65 5.43 -4.35
CA ILE A 257 8.41 6.30 -3.17
C ILE A 257 8.52 7.79 -3.55
N GLU A 258 9.54 8.16 -4.32
CA GLU A 258 9.71 9.51 -4.82
C GLU A 258 8.56 9.93 -5.76
N PHE A 259 8.15 9.05 -6.67
CA PHE A 259 7.02 9.31 -7.56
C PHE A 259 5.71 9.50 -6.81
N LEU A 260 5.48 8.74 -5.74
CA LEU A 260 4.30 8.87 -4.88
C LEU A 260 4.22 10.26 -4.18
N THR A 261 5.32 10.99 -4.09
CA THR A 261 5.34 12.39 -3.57
C THR A 261 5.23 13.46 -4.66
N SER A 262 5.15 13.07 -5.94
CA SER A 262 5.06 13.99 -7.07
C SER A 262 3.71 14.70 -7.16
N GLU A 263 3.65 15.81 -7.90
CA GLU A 263 2.39 16.53 -8.12
C GLU A 263 1.33 15.68 -8.85
N LYS A 264 1.74 14.79 -9.75
CA LYS A 264 0.83 13.84 -10.40
C LYS A 264 0.19 12.88 -9.40
N ALA A 265 0.99 12.30 -8.51
CA ALA A 265 0.48 11.41 -7.46
C ALA A 265 -0.42 12.16 -6.48
N LYS A 266 -0.07 13.39 -6.10
CA LYS A 266 -0.89 14.27 -5.26
C LYS A 266 -2.25 14.56 -5.89
N ALA A 267 -2.31 14.80 -7.20
CA ALA A 267 -3.56 15.00 -7.93
C ALA A 267 -4.47 13.75 -7.86
N ALA A 268 -3.91 12.56 -8.06
CA ALA A 268 -4.65 11.30 -7.95
C ALA A 268 -5.15 11.04 -6.52
N MET A 269 -4.35 11.34 -5.49
CA MET A 269 -4.78 11.26 -4.09
C MET A 269 -5.96 12.19 -3.81
N LYS A 270 -5.88 13.46 -4.22
CA LYS A 270 -7.00 14.42 -4.05
C LYS A 270 -8.27 13.95 -4.74
N LYS A 271 -8.16 13.42 -5.96
CA LYS A 271 -9.30 12.87 -6.72
C LYS A 271 -9.93 11.67 -6.01
N SER A 272 -9.13 10.87 -5.30
CA SER A 272 -9.64 9.76 -4.49
C SER A 272 -10.22 10.18 -3.12
N GLY A 273 -10.30 11.48 -2.82
CA GLY A 273 -10.85 11.99 -1.56
C GLY A 273 -9.85 12.07 -0.41
N MET A 274 -8.56 12.06 -0.71
CA MET A 274 -7.51 12.26 0.29
C MET A 274 -7.06 13.72 0.36
N GLU A 275 -6.71 14.17 1.55
CA GLU A 275 -5.92 15.36 1.77
C GLU A 275 -4.44 14.98 1.72
N VAL A 276 -3.66 15.68 0.89
CA VAL A 276 -2.22 15.40 0.73
C VAL A 276 -1.45 16.03 1.89
N LEU A 277 -0.61 15.25 2.53
CA LEU A 277 0.23 15.75 3.61
C LEU A 277 1.44 16.50 3.08
N ALA A 278 1.71 17.70 3.64
CA ALA A 278 2.88 18.48 3.31
C ALA A 278 4.16 17.76 3.79
N ALA A 279 5.26 17.88 3.05
CA ALA A 279 6.53 17.23 3.34
C ALA A 279 7.07 17.45 4.78
N ARG A 280 6.71 18.58 5.42
CA ARG A 280 7.06 18.87 6.81
C ARG A 280 6.28 18.08 7.86
N ALA A 281 5.11 17.52 7.53
CA ALA A 281 4.32 16.67 8.43
C ALA A 281 4.89 15.24 8.53
N GLN A 282 5.78 14.87 7.61
CA GLN A 282 6.36 13.54 7.52
C GLN A 282 7.19 13.14 8.74
N ASN A 283 7.74 14.11 9.48
CA ASN A 283 8.62 13.86 10.64
C ASN A 283 7.95 14.10 12.02
N ARG A 284 6.74 14.66 12.11
CA ARG A 284 6.10 15.01 13.38
C ARG A 284 5.21 13.93 14.00
N GLY A 285 4.85 12.89 13.27
CA GLY A 285 4.08 11.76 13.81
C GLY A 285 4.83 10.93 14.86
N ARG A 286 6.13 11.10 14.95
CA ARG A 286 7.01 10.33 15.84
C ARG A 286 7.06 10.83 17.30
N THR A 287 6.46 11.98 17.62
CA THR A 287 6.69 12.64 18.94
C THR A 287 5.43 12.88 19.77
N LEU A 288 4.22 12.51 19.32
CA LEU A 288 2.98 12.87 20.03
C LEU A 288 2.13 11.70 20.54
N GLN A 289 2.62 10.45 20.50
CA GLN A 289 2.04 9.38 21.31
C GLN A 289 3.00 9.06 22.45
N GLY A 290 2.95 9.90 23.50
CA GLY A 290 3.52 9.60 24.80
C GLY A 290 2.91 8.29 25.30
N SER A 291 3.77 7.31 25.61
CA SER A 291 3.42 6.09 26.32
C SER A 291 2.55 6.44 27.52
N PRO A 292 1.46 5.72 27.81
CA PRO A 292 0.81 5.82 29.09
C PRO A 292 1.82 5.38 30.15
N ASP A 293 2.09 6.27 31.07
CA ASP A 293 2.85 6.06 32.29
C ASP A 293 2.39 4.76 32.97
N ARG A 294 3.23 3.74 32.93
CA ARG A 294 3.04 2.55 33.76
C ARG A 294 3.48 2.93 35.16
N GLY A 295 2.53 3.42 35.96
CA GLY A 295 2.71 3.59 37.37
C GLY A 295 3.31 2.33 37.98
N GLN A 296 4.50 2.44 38.52
CA GLN A 296 5.08 1.45 39.42
C GLN A 296 4.23 1.37 40.70
N PRO A 297 3.89 0.17 41.16
CA PRO A 297 3.31 0.06 42.50
C PRO A 297 4.42 0.34 43.51
N GLY A 298 4.24 1.47 44.26
CA GLY A 298 5.09 1.82 45.37
C GLY A 298 5.04 0.73 46.44
N GLY A 299 6.21 0.21 46.79
CA GLY A 299 6.39 -0.54 48.03
C GLY A 299 6.26 0.41 49.19
N ALA A 300 5.43 0.06 50.15
CA ALA A 300 5.40 0.65 51.47
C ALA A 300 5.99 -0.31 52.52
N PRO A 301 6.51 0.20 53.66
CA PRO A 301 7.40 -0.49 54.61
C PRO A 301 6.76 -1.63 55.36
#